data_56a640f977e62bcc0ac54ca5884c6374
#
_entry.id   56a640f977e62bcc0ac54ca5884c6374
#
_cell.length_a   1.000
_cell.length_b   1.000
_cell.length_c   1.000
_cell.angle_alpha   90.00
_cell.angle_beta   90.00
_cell.angle_gamma   90.00
#
_symmetry.space_group_name_H-M   'P 1'
#
loop_
_entity.id
_entity.type
_entity.pdbx_description
1 polymer ?
#
loop_
_entity_poly.entity_id
_entity_poly.type
_entity_poly.pdbx_seq_one_letter_code
_entity_poly.pdbx_strand_id
1 'polypeptide(L)'
;MLLLLMFMICSCAQNKPMPKENPIVTMDIKDFGQIKIELYPNIAFNTVANFVNLTEEGFYDNNTIHRVQKGFVIQGGDPTGTGTGGPGYSIKGEFSQNGFNNTLSHTKGVISMARNADPNSAGSQFFIVLSDDAKTSLDGLYASFGKVIEKMDVIEKIENTDFEIDNTAFGTLKKPLIIEKTTVDTKGYTYKVTKN
;
A
#
# COMPACT_ATOMS: atom_id res chain seq x y z
N MET A 1 56.10 -17.23 -18.44
CA MET A 1 55.41 -17.30 -17.13
C MET A 1 54.54 -16.04 -17.05
N LEU A 2 53.29 -16.20 -17.45
CA LEU A 2 52.31 -15.06 -17.57
C LEU A 2 51.47 -15.00 -16.30
N LEU A 3 51.68 -13.97 -15.52
CA LEU A 3 50.97 -13.77 -14.26
C LEU A 3 49.59 -13.14 -14.56
N LEU A 4 48.53 -13.95 -14.43
CA LEU A 4 47.14 -13.48 -14.61
C LEU A 4 46.67 -12.79 -13.32
N LEU A 5 46.62 -11.45 -13.33
CA LEU A 5 46.07 -10.68 -12.21
C LEU A 5 44.54 -10.77 -12.28
N MET A 6 43.96 -11.56 -11.38
CA MET A 6 42.52 -11.70 -11.20
C MET A 6 42.01 -10.49 -10.37
N PHE A 7 41.44 -9.48 -11.02
CA PHE A 7 40.72 -8.40 -10.34
C PHE A 7 39.43 -8.96 -9.72
N MET A 8 39.43 -9.20 -8.41
CA MET A 8 38.22 -9.39 -7.64
C MET A 8 37.45 -8.06 -7.59
N ILE A 9 36.38 -7.93 -8.38
CA ILE A 9 35.39 -6.85 -8.24
C ILE A 9 34.60 -7.19 -7.00
N CYS A 10 34.97 -6.63 -5.85
CA CYS A 10 34.18 -6.66 -4.65
C CYS A 10 32.91 -5.74 -4.91
N SER A 11 31.81 -6.35 -5.28
CA SER A 11 30.52 -5.66 -5.36
C SER A 11 30.09 -5.32 -3.93
N CYS A 12 30.48 -4.16 -3.45
CA CYS A 12 29.90 -3.58 -2.24
C CYS A 12 28.41 -3.29 -2.53
N ALA A 13 27.54 -4.20 -2.14
CA ALA A 13 26.15 -3.87 -1.95
C ALA A 13 26.10 -2.74 -0.91
N GLN A 14 25.95 -1.50 -1.39
CA GLN A 14 25.76 -0.34 -0.51
C GLN A 14 24.41 -0.53 0.18
N ASN A 15 24.41 -1.01 1.42
CA ASN A 15 23.28 -0.88 2.32
C ASN A 15 22.99 0.61 2.50
N LYS A 16 22.07 1.15 1.72
CA LYS A 16 21.57 2.50 1.98
C LYS A 16 21.04 2.54 3.41
N PRO A 17 21.42 3.54 4.21
CA PRO A 17 20.85 3.68 5.54
C PRO A 17 19.33 3.81 5.43
N MET A 18 18.61 3.28 6.41
CA MET A 18 17.14 3.47 6.51
C MET A 18 16.82 4.95 6.65
N PRO A 19 15.66 5.42 6.16
CA PRO A 19 15.23 6.80 6.35
C PRO A 19 15.16 7.14 7.84
N LYS A 20 15.56 8.35 8.19
CA LYS A 20 15.55 8.83 9.59
C LYS A 20 14.14 9.15 10.09
N GLU A 21 13.28 9.55 9.18
CA GLU A 21 11.89 9.89 9.44
C GLU A 21 10.99 9.11 8.48
N ASN A 22 9.78 8.81 8.92
CA ASN A 22 8.79 8.13 8.11
C ASN A 22 8.21 9.05 7.04
N PRO A 23 7.98 8.59 5.82
CA PRO A 23 7.31 9.38 4.80
C PRO A 23 5.82 9.56 5.13
N ILE A 24 5.29 10.73 4.80
CA ILE A 24 3.88 11.08 5.00
C ILE A 24 3.21 11.23 3.64
N VAL A 25 2.17 10.45 3.42
CA VAL A 25 1.32 10.54 2.24
C VAL A 25 0.08 11.36 2.59
N THR A 26 -0.28 12.26 1.69
CA THR A 26 -1.54 12.99 1.72
C THR A 26 -2.40 12.51 0.56
N MET A 27 -3.61 12.03 0.85
CA MET A 27 -4.56 11.50 -0.14
C MET A 27 -5.85 12.31 -0.06
N ASP A 28 -6.26 12.90 -1.18
CA ASP A 28 -7.48 13.68 -1.32
C ASP A 28 -8.58 12.83 -1.97
N ILE A 29 -9.69 12.63 -1.24
CA ILE A 29 -10.80 11.78 -1.67
C ILE A 29 -11.99 12.71 -1.99
N LYS A 30 -12.37 12.72 -3.23
CA LYS A 30 -13.43 13.59 -3.75
C LYS A 30 -14.71 13.51 -2.91
N ASP A 31 -15.28 14.68 -2.58
CA ASP A 31 -16.49 14.85 -1.79
C ASP A 31 -16.38 14.42 -0.31
N PHE A 32 -15.26 13.82 0.10
CA PHE A 32 -15.05 13.36 1.48
C PHE A 32 -13.97 14.16 2.21
N GLY A 33 -12.92 14.57 1.52
CA GLY A 33 -11.81 15.33 2.06
C GLY A 33 -10.49 14.57 2.07
N GLN A 34 -9.53 15.10 2.81
CA GLN A 34 -8.14 14.68 2.78
C GLN A 34 -7.78 13.88 4.02
N ILE A 35 -6.98 12.82 3.85
CA ILE A 35 -6.36 12.04 4.94
C ILE A 35 -4.84 12.14 4.87
N LYS A 36 -4.16 11.95 6.01
CA LYS A 36 -2.71 11.72 6.03
C LYS A 36 -2.38 10.34 6.56
N ILE A 37 -1.43 9.70 5.89
CA ILE A 37 -0.98 8.34 6.16
C ILE A 37 0.52 8.38 6.41
N GLU A 38 0.97 7.91 7.56
CA GLU A 38 2.37 7.66 7.84
C GLU A 38 2.74 6.26 7.39
N LEU A 39 3.81 6.13 6.61
CA LEU A 39 4.30 4.85 6.13
C LEU A 39 5.50 4.38 6.95
N TYR A 40 5.65 3.08 7.15
CA TYR A 40 6.65 2.48 8.04
C TYR A 40 7.69 1.65 7.28
N PRO A 41 8.73 2.27 6.69
CA PRO A 41 9.76 1.57 5.92
C PRO A 41 10.57 0.56 6.76
N ASN A 42 10.63 0.73 8.07
CA ASN A 42 11.23 -0.24 8.99
C ASN A 42 10.40 -1.52 9.16
N ILE A 43 9.12 -1.50 8.80
CA ILE A 43 8.19 -2.65 8.87
C ILE A 43 8.14 -3.40 7.54
N ALA A 44 8.00 -2.68 6.40
CA ALA A 44 7.86 -3.27 5.07
C ALA A 44 8.48 -2.34 4.01
N PHE A 45 9.82 -2.40 3.89
CA PHE A 45 10.58 -1.42 3.11
C PHE A 45 10.20 -1.41 1.63
N ASN A 46 10.13 -2.59 1.00
CA ASN A 46 9.84 -2.66 -0.44
C ASN A 46 8.39 -2.27 -0.76
N THR A 47 7.47 -2.60 0.13
CA THR A 47 6.05 -2.19 0.04
C THR A 47 5.93 -0.67 0.15
N VAL A 48 6.60 -0.04 1.11
CA VAL A 48 6.66 1.43 1.23
C VAL A 48 7.30 2.05 0.00
N ALA A 49 8.43 1.51 -0.47
CA ALA A 49 9.10 2.00 -1.67
C ALA A 49 8.20 1.93 -2.90
N ASN A 50 7.44 0.85 -3.06
CA ASN A 50 6.47 0.70 -4.13
C ASN A 50 5.37 1.77 -4.06
N PHE A 51 4.76 1.93 -2.89
CA PHE A 51 3.68 2.89 -2.70
C PHE A 51 4.16 4.34 -2.92
N VAL A 52 5.34 4.68 -2.40
CA VAL A 52 5.98 6.00 -2.58
C VAL A 52 6.26 6.26 -4.06
N ASN A 53 6.91 5.33 -4.78
CA ASN A 53 7.22 5.51 -6.21
C ASN A 53 5.94 5.69 -7.05
N LEU A 54 4.91 4.87 -6.82
CA LEU A 54 3.62 5.02 -7.50
C LEU A 54 2.95 6.37 -7.18
N THR A 55 3.09 6.86 -5.95
CA THR A 55 2.59 8.19 -5.56
C THR A 55 3.36 9.31 -6.27
N GLU A 56 4.69 9.24 -6.31
CA GLU A 56 5.54 10.23 -7.00
C GLU A 56 5.30 10.24 -8.51
N GLU A 57 4.98 9.09 -9.11
CA GLU A 57 4.60 8.93 -10.53
C GLU A 57 3.17 9.45 -10.82
N GLY A 58 2.39 9.83 -9.80
CA GLY A 58 1.00 10.26 -9.93
C GLY A 58 0.04 9.11 -10.27
N PHE A 59 0.46 7.86 -10.06
CA PHE A 59 -0.35 6.67 -10.40
C PHE A 59 -1.72 6.64 -9.68
N TYR A 60 -1.78 7.18 -8.46
CA TYR A 60 -3.01 7.21 -7.69
C TYR A 60 -3.92 8.41 -8.00
N ASP A 61 -3.45 9.39 -8.77
CA ASP A 61 -4.26 10.55 -9.17
C ASP A 61 -5.39 10.12 -10.11
N ASN A 62 -6.62 10.53 -9.80
CA ASN A 62 -7.84 10.09 -10.46
C ASN A 62 -8.09 8.57 -10.42
N ASN A 63 -7.37 7.85 -9.55
CA ASN A 63 -7.62 6.44 -9.28
C ASN A 63 -8.85 6.28 -8.36
N THR A 64 -9.27 5.06 -8.10
CA THR A 64 -10.53 4.80 -7.40
C THR A 64 -10.37 4.04 -6.10
N ILE A 65 -11.29 4.33 -5.16
CA ILE A 65 -11.70 3.40 -4.11
C ILE A 65 -12.93 2.68 -4.66
N HIS A 66 -12.77 1.42 -4.98
CA HIS A 66 -13.78 0.62 -5.69
C HIS A 66 -14.57 -0.31 -4.76
N ARG A 67 -14.13 -0.50 -3.51
CA ARG A 67 -14.79 -1.39 -2.55
C ARG A 67 -14.81 -0.77 -1.16
N VAL A 68 -15.99 -0.82 -0.52
CA VAL A 68 -16.20 -0.49 0.89
C VAL A 68 -16.95 -1.65 1.55
N GLN A 69 -16.31 -2.30 2.51
CA GLN A 69 -16.92 -3.33 3.34
C GLN A 69 -16.94 -2.86 4.78
N LYS A 70 -18.13 -2.42 5.24
CA LYS A 70 -18.34 -1.89 6.60
C LYS A 70 -17.80 -2.85 7.66
N GLY A 71 -17.12 -2.33 8.67
CA GLY A 71 -16.52 -3.10 9.75
C GLY A 71 -15.29 -3.93 9.35
N PHE A 72 -14.84 -3.81 8.10
CA PHE A 72 -13.69 -4.56 7.62
C PHE A 72 -12.64 -3.67 6.93
N VAL A 73 -12.83 -3.31 5.66
CA VAL A 73 -11.86 -2.51 4.91
C VAL A 73 -12.52 -1.58 3.88
N ILE A 74 -11.81 -0.52 3.49
CA ILE A 74 -11.99 0.18 2.20
C ILE A 74 -10.79 -0.15 1.31
N GLN A 75 -11.03 -0.41 0.02
CA GLN A 75 -9.99 -0.85 -0.92
C GLN A 75 -10.00 0.01 -2.18
N GLY A 76 -8.79 0.42 -2.60
CA GLY A 76 -8.56 1.23 -3.79
C GLY A 76 -7.23 0.91 -4.46
N GLY A 77 -6.82 1.81 -5.38
CA GLY A 77 -5.52 1.69 -6.07
C GLY A 77 -5.53 0.81 -7.30
N ASP A 78 -6.73 0.45 -7.79
CA ASP A 78 -6.92 -0.22 -9.09
C ASP A 78 -7.22 0.83 -10.17
N PRO A 79 -6.36 0.99 -11.19
CA PRO A 79 -6.59 1.96 -12.27
C PRO A 79 -7.81 1.62 -13.14
N THR A 80 -8.30 0.38 -13.09
CA THR A 80 -9.48 -0.06 -13.84
C THR A 80 -10.76 0.03 -13.01
N GLY A 81 -10.67 0.15 -11.68
CA GLY A 81 -11.79 0.18 -10.75
C GLY A 81 -12.57 -1.14 -10.61
N THR A 82 -12.05 -2.24 -11.17
CA THR A 82 -12.72 -3.55 -11.22
C THR A 82 -12.27 -4.52 -10.12
N GLY A 83 -11.22 -4.17 -9.39
CA GLY A 83 -10.55 -5.05 -8.41
C GLY A 83 -9.48 -5.96 -9.01
N THR A 84 -9.21 -5.88 -10.33
CA THR A 84 -8.26 -6.77 -11.02
C THR A 84 -7.07 -6.05 -11.66
N GLY A 85 -7.09 -4.73 -11.73
CA GLY A 85 -6.02 -3.92 -12.32
C GLY A 85 -4.84 -3.70 -11.38
N GLY A 86 -3.74 -3.17 -11.97
CA GLY A 86 -2.51 -2.90 -11.25
C GLY A 86 -1.50 -2.12 -12.10
N PRO A 87 -0.25 -1.96 -11.61
CA PRO A 87 0.76 -1.12 -12.24
C PRO A 87 1.54 -1.82 -13.37
N GLY A 88 1.16 -3.03 -13.76
CA GLY A 88 1.86 -3.83 -14.78
C GLY A 88 3.04 -4.66 -14.24
N TYR A 89 3.23 -4.68 -12.93
CA TYR A 89 4.21 -5.51 -12.23
C TYR A 89 3.71 -5.90 -10.83
N SER A 90 4.41 -6.79 -10.16
CA SER A 90 4.17 -7.14 -8.77
C SER A 90 5.41 -6.97 -7.91
N ILE A 91 5.23 -7.06 -6.60
CA ILE A 91 6.31 -7.03 -5.61
C ILE A 91 6.21 -8.25 -4.67
N LYS A 92 7.33 -8.63 -4.08
CA LYS A 92 7.36 -9.66 -3.04
C LYS A 92 6.52 -9.23 -1.84
N GLY A 93 5.67 -10.13 -1.35
CA GLY A 93 4.84 -9.88 -0.17
C GLY A 93 5.65 -9.86 1.12
N GLU A 94 5.62 -8.76 1.86
CA GLU A 94 6.33 -8.57 3.12
C GLU A 94 5.41 -8.87 4.32
N PHE A 95 5.07 -10.15 4.52
CA PHE A 95 4.20 -10.64 5.62
C PHE A 95 4.62 -12.03 6.11
N SER A 96 4.18 -12.43 7.30
CA SER A 96 4.73 -13.56 8.05
C SER A 96 4.59 -14.90 7.33
N GLN A 97 3.45 -15.20 6.70
CA GLN A 97 3.26 -16.45 5.95
C GLN A 97 4.12 -16.53 4.67
N ASN A 98 4.67 -15.41 4.20
CA ASN A 98 5.62 -15.33 3.10
C ASN A 98 7.09 -15.27 3.59
N GLY A 99 7.35 -15.61 4.85
CA GLY A 99 8.68 -15.65 5.44
C GLY A 99 9.29 -14.29 5.77
N PHE A 100 8.45 -13.24 5.91
CA PHE A 100 8.90 -11.89 6.25
C PHE A 100 8.36 -11.47 7.62
N ASN A 101 9.21 -10.94 8.50
CA ASN A 101 8.81 -10.52 9.84
C ASN A 101 8.12 -9.15 9.83
N ASN A 102 6.84 -9.12 9.47
CA ASN A 102 6.01 -7.93 9.58
C ASN A 102 5.25 -7.95 10.91
N THR A 103 5.51 -6.98 11.76
CA THR A 103 4.97 -6.90 13.13
C THR A 103 3.82 -5.90 13.29
N LEU A 104 3.41 -5.23 12.22
CA LEU A 104 2.32 -4.26 12.26
C LEU A 104 0.97 -4.99 12.14
N SER A 105 0.24 -5.10 13.25
CA SER A 105 -1.09 -5.71 13.28
C SER A 105 -2.14 -4.84 12.58
N HIS A 106 -3.07 -5.46 11.85
CA HIS A 106 -4.15 -4.84 11.08
C HIS A 106 -5.25 -4.27 12.01
N THR A 107 -4.91 -3.24 12.76
CA THR A 107 -5.86 -2.46 13.57
C THR A 107 -6.47 -1.32 12.75
N LYS A 108 -7.55 -0.72 13.28
CA LYS A 108 -8.24 0.41 12.63
C LYS A 108 -7.28 1.51 12.18
N GLY A 109 -7.41 1.92 10.92
CA GLY A 109 -6.58 2.93 10.27
C GLY A 109 -5.29 2.40 9.64
N VAL A 110 -4.89 1.13 9.85
CA VAL A 110 -3.72 0.54 9.20
C VAL A 110 -3.97 0.39 7.70
N ILE A 111 -2.97 0.76 6.88
CA ILE A 111 -2.95 0.53 5.44
C ILE A 111 -2.11 -0.71 5.12
N SER A 112 -2.60 -1.53 4.19
CA SER A 112 -1.97 -2.79 3.77
C SER A 112 -2.17 -3.04 2.28
N MET A 113 -1.28 -3.85 1.65
CA MET A 113 -1.39 -4.18 0.24
C MET A 113 -2.41 -5.28 -0.01
N ALA A 114 -3.29 -5.06 -0.97
CA ALA A 114 -4.13 -6.11 -1.52
C ALA A 114 -3.32 -7.01 -2.46
N ARG A 115 -3.74 -8.28 -2.59
CA ARG A 115 -3.13 -9.28 -3.45
C ARG A 115 -4.13 -10.36 -3.88
N ASN A 116 -3.79 -11.16 -4.87
CA ASN A 116 -4.51 -12.38 -5.22
C ASN A 116 -3.98 -13.59 -4.39
N ALA A 117 -4.25 -14.82 -4.84
CA ALA A 117 -3.81 -16.03 -4.12
C ALA A 117 -2.28 -16.18 -4.05
N ASP A 118 -1.53 -15.68 -5.05
CA ASP A 118 -0.07 -15.65 -5.03
C ASP A 118 0.42 -14.62 -3.96
N PRO A 119 1.25 -15.03 -2.99
CA PRO A 119 1.79 -14.14 -1.98
C PRO A 119 2.66 -13.00 -2.55
N ASN A 120 3.16 -13.12 -3.77
CA ASN A 120 4.02 -12.13 -4.43
C ASN A 120 3.30 -11.38 -5.57
N SER A 121 1.99 -11.26 -5.49
CA SER A 121 1.14 -10.61 -6.51
C SER A 121 0.70 -9.19 -6.17
N ALA A 122 1.11 -8.63 -5.03
CA ALA A 122 0.80 -7.25 -4.70
C ALA A 122 1.36 -6.28 -5.76
N GLY A 123 0.54 -5.32 -6.19
CA GLY A 123 0.91 -4.32 -7.19
C GLY A 123 0.67 -2.90 -6.68
N SER A 124 -0.47 -2.31 -7.05
CA SER A 124 -0.87 -0.96 -6.59
C SER A 124 -2.07 -0.95 -5.65
N GLN A 125 -2.87 -2.01 -5.63
CA GLN A 125 -4.08 -2.02 -4.80
C GLN A 125 -3.73 -2.08 -3.32
N PHE A 126 -4.40 -1.25 -2.54
CA PHE A 126 -4.26 -1.17 -1.09
C PHE A 126 -5.62 -1.21 -0.41
N PHE A 127 -5.64 -1.47 0.89
CA PHE A 127 -6.82 -1.29 1.71
C PHE A 127 -6.48 -0.60 3.03
N ILE A 128 -7.48 0.12 3.59
CA ILE A 128 -7.40 0.72 4.92
C ILE A 128 -8.39 -0.05 5.82
N VAL A 129 -7.90 -0.47 6.98
CA VAL A 129 -8.65 -1.26 7.95
C VAL A 129 -9.66 -0.39 8.70
N LEU A 130 -10.89 -0.87 8.86
CA LEU A 130 -11.98 -0.15 9.52
C LEU A 130 -12.27 -0.63 10.96
N SER A 131 -11.88 -1.87 11.31
CA SER A 131 -12.10 -2.47 12.63
C SER A 131 -10.90 -3.24 13.12
N ASP A 132 -10.65 -3.22 14.44
CA ASP A 132 -9.60 -4.03 15.07
C ASP A 132 -9.86 -5.53 14.97
N ASP A 133 -11.10 -5.96 14.72
CA ASP A 133 -11.45 -7.37 14.53
C ASP A 133 -10.87 -7.94 13.23
N ALA A 134 -10.58 -7.09 12.26
CA ALA A 134 -9.98 -7.49 10.97
C ALA A 134 -8.61 -8.18 11.14
N LYS A 135 -7.88 -7.90 12.22
CA LYS A 135 -6.57 -8.53 12.50
C LYS A 135 -6.64 -10.06 12.50
N THR A 136 -7.74 -10.65 12.93
CA THR A 136 -7.90 -12.11 13.01
C THR A 136 -7.84 -12.79 11.64
N SER A 137 -8.18 -12.07 10.57
CA SER A 137 -8.19 -12.58 9.19
C SER A 137 -7.12 -11.98 8.30
N LEU A 138 -6.39 -10.94 8.76
CA LEU A 138 -5.42 -10.23 7.94
C LEU A 138 -3.98 -10.38 8.42
N ASP A 139 -3.75 -10.50 9.74
CA ASP A 139 -2.40 -10.59 10.30
C ASP A 139 -1.66 -11.83 9.78
N GLY A 140 -0.42 -11.61 9.38
CA GLY A 140 0.42 -12.65 8.81
C GLY A 140 0.12 -13.00 7.34
N LEU A 141 -0.99 -12.51 6.76
CA LEU A 141 -1.45 -12.82 5.41
C LEU A 141 -1.27 -11.67 4.41
N TYR A 142 -1.16 -10.45 4.90
CA TYR A 142 -1.04 -9.24 4.09
C TYR A 142 0.08 -8.34 4.60
N ALA A 143 0.67 -7.55 3.69
CA ALA A 143 1.75 -6.63 4.00
C ALA A 143 1.20 -5.28 4.50
N SER A 144 1.01 -5.15 5.80
CA SER A 144 0.75 -3.86 6.45
C SER A 144 2.00 -2.98 6.41
N PHE A 145 1.84 -1.68 6.07
CA PHE A 145 3.00 -0.82 5.82
C PHE A 145 2.87 0.63 6.26
N GLY A 146 1.77 0.98 6.95
CA GLY A 146 1.53 2.34 7.44
C GLY A 146 0.22 2.48 8.18
N LYS A 147 -0.12 3.71 8.55
CA LYS A 147 -1.36 4.03 9.28
C LYS A 147 -1.85 5.44 8.97
N VAL A 148 -3.17 5.61 8.91
CA VAL A 148 -3.82 6.92 8.89
C VAL A 148 -3.56 7.62 10.23
N ILE A 149 -2.94 8.80 10.17
CA ILE A 149 -2.54 9.60 11.35
C ILE A 149 -3.36 10.88 11.52
N GLU A 150 -3.98 11.36 10.44
CA GLU A 150 -4.86 12.53 10.50
C GLU A 150 -6.15 12.27 9.69
N LYS A 151 -7.26 12.83 10.19
CA LYS A 151 -8.56 12.81 9.51
C LYS A 151 -9.16 11.41 9.34
N MET A 152 -9.07 10.58 10.37
CA MET A 152 -9.75 9.28 10.39
C MET A 152 -11.28 9.43 10.29
N ASP A 153 -11.84 10.58 10.65
CA ASP A 153 -13.24 10.94 10.48
C ASP A 153 -13.70 10.92 9.00
N VAL A 154 -12.79 11.21 8.05
CA VAL A 154 -13.03 11.07 6.61
C VAL A 154 -13.28 9.59 6.25
N ILE A 155 -12.45 8.69 6.76
CA ILE A 155 -12.60 7.24 6.56
C ILE A 155 -13.89 6.72 7.19
N GLU A 156 -14.23 7.21 8.39
CA GLU A 156 -15.47 6.86 9.07
C GLU A 156 -16.71 7.37 8.32
N LYS A 157 -16.64 8.57 7.72
CA LYS A 157 -17.70 9.11 6.87
C LYS A 157 -17.90 8.22 5.62
N ILE A 158 -16.82 7.77 4.98
CA ILE A 158 -16.90 6.84 3.86
C ILE A 158 -17.55 5.53 4.32
N GLU A 159 -17.09 4.93 5.41
CA GLU A 159 -17.66 3.69 5.96
C GLU A 159 -19.16 3.77 6.21
N ASN A 160 -19.63 4.91 6.74
CA ASN A 160 -21.04 5.11 7.13
C ASN A 160 -21.94 5.61 5.98
N THR A 161 -21.38 5.83 4.80
CA THR A 161 -22.17 6.19 3.62
C THR A 161 -22.80 4.94 3.01
N ASP A 162 -24.07 5.03 2.64
CA ASP A 162 -24.76 3.95 1.95
C ASP A 162 -24.46 4.01 0.45
N PHE A 163 -23.63 3.09 0.00
CA PHE A 163 -23.26 2.96 -1.41
C PHE A 163 -24.07 1.85 -2.09
N GLU A 164 -24.40 2.06 -3.36
CA GLU A 164 -24.86 0.97 -4.20
C GLU A 164 -23.70 0.05 -4.56
N ILE A 165 -23.86 -1.24 -4.25
CA ILE A 165 -22.89 -2.29 -4.51
C ILE A 165 -23.34 -3.09 -5.73
N ASP A 166 -22.43 -3.52 -6.58
CA ASP A 166 -22.72 -4.51 -7.61
C ASP A 166 -22.90 -5.91 -6.98
N ASN A 167 -23.53 -6.81 -7.72
CA ASN A 167 -23.76 -8.19 -7.27
C ASN A 167 -22.54 -9.10 -7.54
N THR A 168 -21.33 -8.54 -7.66
CA THR A 168 -20.11 -9.33 -7.83
C THR A 168 -19.68 -9.95 -6.51
N ALA A 169 -18.88 -11.02 -6.59
CA ALA A 169 -18.34 -11.72 -5.42
C ALA A 169 -17.50 -10.81 -4.49
N PHE A 170 -17.05 -9.66 -4.98
CA PHE A 170 -16.18 -8.74 -4.25
C PHE A 170 -16.92 -7.54 -3.64
N GLY A 171 -18.22 -7.33 -3.95
CA GLY A 171 -18.99 -6.19 -3.45
C GLY A 171 -18.41 -4.86 -3.89
N THR A 172 -18.15 -4.69 -5.18
CA THR A 172 -17.60 -3.47 -5.78
C THR A 172 -18.67 -2.38 -5.79
N LEU A 173 -18.27 -1.12 -5.58
CA LEU A 173 -19.17 0.02 -5.67
C LEU A 173 -19.60 0.22 -7.14
N LYS A 174 -20.91 0.34 -7.39
CA LYS A 174 -21.42 0.71 -8.73
C LYS A 174 -20.88 2.05 -9.21
N LYS A 175 -20.65 2.97 -8.28
CA LYS A 175 -20.00 4.26 -8.51
C LYS A 175 -18.79 4.38 -7.58
N PRO A 176 -17.58 4.05 -8.04
CA PRO A 176 -16.36 4.18 -7.23
C PRO A 176 -16.12 5.62 -6.77
N LEU A 177 -15.49 5.77 -5.60
CA LEU A 177 -15.01 7.07 -5.14
C LEU A 177 -13.72 7.42 -5.86
N ILE A 178 -13.48 8.70 -6.11
CA ILE A 178 -12.29 9.18 -6.79
C ILE A 178 -11.25 9.63 -5.77
N ILE A 179 -10.03 9.15 -5.91
CA ILE A 179 -8.84 9.72 -5.30
C ILE A 179 -8.39 10.85 -6.23
N GLU A 180 -8.68 12.10 -5.90
CA GLU A 180 -8.37 13.23 -6.79
C GLU A 180 -6.89 13.47 -6.92
N LYS A 181 -6.17 13.38 -5.79
CA LYS A 181 -4.73 13.63 -5.72
C LYS A 181 -4.09 12.84 -4.60
N THR A 182 -2.88 12.37 -4.86
CA THR A 182 -2.03 11.77 -3.83
C THR A 182 -0.63 12.38 -3.92
N THR A 183 -0.07 12.81 -2.79
CA THR A 183 1.28 13.35 -2.70
C THR A 183 2.02 12.69 -1.55
N VAL A 184 3.37 12.71 -1.59
CA VAL A 184 4.20 12.15 -0.53
C VAL A 184 5.32 13.12 -0.15
N ASP A 185 5.49 13.33 1.15
CA ASP A 185 6.69 13.92 1.73
C ASP A 185 7.64 12.81 2.16
N THR A 186 8.68 12.57 1.39
CA THR A 186 9.65 11.49 1.62
C THR A 186 10.71 11.83 2.67
N LYS A 187 10.64 13.02 3.28
CA LYS A 187 11.66 13.55 4.21
C LYS A 187 13.08 13.55 3.60
N GLY A 188 13.14 13.79 2.29
CA GLY A 188 14.39 13.84 1.53
C GLY A 188 15.03 12.46 1.25
N TYR A 189 14.35 11.34 1.58
CA TYR A 189 14.84 10.01 1.27
C TYR A 189 14.36 9.56 -0.13
N THR A 190 15.23 8.91 -0.89
CA THR A 190 14.88 8.35 -2.22
C THR A 190 14.62 6.86 -2.09
N TYR A 191 13.37 6.48 -2.29
CA TYR A 191 12.92 5.09 -2.28
C TYR A 191 13.18 4.43 -3.63
N LYS A 192 13.61 3.16 -3.61
CA LYS A 192 13.78 2.32 -4.81
C LYS A 192 13.04 1.01 -4.60
N VAL A 193 12.04 0.77 -5.43
CA VAL A 193 11.28 -0.48 -5.42
C VAL A 193 12.04 -1.60 -6.13
N THR A 194 11.96 -2.81 -5.58
CA THR A 194 12.35 -4.06 -6.25
C THR A 194 11.09 -4.73 -6.77
N LYS A 195 10.98 -4.85 -8.09
CA LYS A 195 9.86 -5.49 -8.81
C LYS A 195 10.17 -6.96 -9.07
N ASN A 196 9.13 -7.82 -9.11
CA ASN A 196 9.23 -9.22 -9.56
C ASN A 196 9.25 -9.29 -11.09
#